data_33a7fbcf983cb317061e0ffc4b954502
#
_entry.id   33a7fbcf983cb317061e0ffc4b954502
#
_cell.length_a   1.000
_cell.length_b   1.000
_cell.length_c   1.000
_cell.angle_alpha   90.00
_cell.angle_beta   90.00
_cell.angle_gamma   90.00
#
_symmetry.space_group_name_H-M   'P 1'
#
loop_
_entity.id
_entity.type
_entity.pdbx_description
1 polymer ?
#
loop_
_entity_poly.entity_id
_entity_poly.type
_entity_poly.pdbx_seq_one_letter_code
_entity_poly.pdbx_strand_id
1 'polypeptide(L)'
;MVKQAPTNLDSRFRGNDGCGACRGHIARASFRPSGARAGIQGPHGGSSIERGASRNPKGYLGLLCLAVLVLTLGLFSNAAFSQSQLPEAVRNVGIDQRLNEQLPLDIEFRNEEGRLVNLGQFFHDKPVVLSLVYHECPMLCNEVLEGMLRAFRVLRFDVGKEFDVLTVSFNPREDAPLARSAKESYVRRYKREGAAEGWHFLTGDQTSIDRLTKAVGFRYRYDAQKNQYAHAGGIMVLTPQGRLSRYFYGIEFAPKDLRLGLVEASQNKIGSIVDQVLLFCYHYDPVTGKYGLVILTTIRIVGVVFVLGLGAYVIIMLRRERAVPGGVKVAG
;
A
#
# COMPACT_ATOMS: atom_id res chain seq x y z
N MET A 1 -34.16 54.23 -1.33
CA MET A 1 -34.67 54.44 0.04
C MET A 1 -34.64 53.12 0.78
N VAL A 2 -34.06 53.19 1.97
CA VAL A 2 -33.91 52.27 3.10
C VAL A 2 -32.71 51.34 2.93
N LYS A 3 -31.49 51.65 3.34
CA LYS A 3 -30.81 51.72 4.66
C LYS A 3 -31.25 50.58 5.60
N GLN A 4 -30.36 49.62 5.93
CA GLN A 4 -29.46 49.71 7.06
C GLN A 4 -28.51 48.49 7.13
N ALA A 5 -27.26 48.79 7.42
CA ALA A 5 -26.22 47.91 7.99
C ALA A 5 -26.35 47.94 9.54
N PRO A 6 -25.35 47.49 10.32
CA PRO A 6 -24.73 46.22 10.54
C PRO A 6 -24.81 45.81 12.02
N THR A 7 -24.51 44.61 12.42
CA THR A 7 -24.18 44.34 13.84
C THR A 7 -22.87 43.56 13.94
N ASN A 8 -21.91 44.29 14.42
CA ASN A 8 -20.72 43.91 15.14
C ASN A 8 -21.06 43.04 16.36
N LEU A 9 -20.40 41.96 16.57
CA LEU A 9 -20.22 41.38 17.90
C LEU A 9 -18.79 40.92 18.07
N ASP A 10 -18.06 41.85 18.69
CA ASP A 10 -16.78 41.71 19.35
C ASP A 10 -16.99 40.95 20.68
N SER A 11 -16.24 39.93 20.97
CA SER A 11 -15.90 39.51 22.33
C SER A 11 -14.70 38.59 22.29
N ARG A 12 -13.56 39.13 22.48
CA ARG A 12 -12.61 39.00 23.58
C ARG A 12 -12.87 37.75 24.44
N PHE A 13 -11.98 36.78 24.32
CA PHE A 13 -11.54 36.01 25.48
C PHE A 13 -10.01 35.96 25.51
N ARG A 14 -9.53 36.75 26.47
CA ARG A 14 -8.16 36.80 26.95
C ARG A 14 -8.19 36.11 28.33
N GLY A 15 -7.16 35.40 28.67
CA GLY A 15 -6.89 34.86 30.01
C GLY A 15 -6.55 33.39 29.93
N ASN A 16 -5.43 33.03 30.16
CA ASN A 16 -4.32 33.25 31.11
C ASN A 16 -4.16 32.01 32.00
N ASP A 17 -2.90 31.66 32.18
CA ASP A 17 -2.32 30.91 33.31
C ASP A 17 -2.57 29.39 33.33
N GLY A 18 -1.57 28.52 33.11
CA GLY A 18 -0.42 28.44 33.99
C GLY A 18 -0.71 27.42 35.09
N CYS A 19 -0.16 26.25 34.97
CA CYS A 19 0.16 25.30 36.05
C CYS A 19 0.61 24.01 35.36
N GLY A 20 1.75 23.47 35.57
CA GLY A 20 2.40 23.19 36.82
C GLY A 20 2.89 21.78 36.69
N ALA A 21 4.17 21.62 36.74
CA ALA A 21 4.87 20.34 36.71
C ALA A 21 4.31 19.32 37.70
N CYS A 22 3.93 18.14 37.23
CA CYS A 22 3.82 16.97 38.10
C CYS A 22 5.02 16.04 37.83
N ARG A 23 6.04 16.21 38.67
CA ARG A 23 7.07 15.20 38.92
C ARG A 23 6.43 14.05 39.73
N GLY A 24 6.29 12.90 39.14
CA GLY A 24 5.93 11.64 39.81
C GLY A 24 7.21 10.97 40.31
N HIS A 25 7.31 10.88 41.63
CA HIS A 25 8.33 10.17 42.40
C HIS A 25 8.31 8.66 42.11
N ILE A 26 9.46 8.12 41.71
CA ILE A 26 9.73 6.69 41.74
C ILE A 26 10.19 6.37 43.16
N ALA A 27 9.35 5.68 43.91
CA ALA A 27 9.70 5.11 45.23
C ALA A 27 10.56 3.86 45.02
N ARG A 28 11.82 3.94 45.39
CA ARG A 28 12.71 2.81 45.60
C ARG A 28 12.33 2.17 46.97
N ALA A 29 11.82 0.96 46.95
CA ALA A 29 11.73 0.12 48.14
C ALA A 29 13.06 -0.62 48.29
N SER A 30 13.84 -0.23 49.26
CA SER A 30 15.01 -0.91 49.77
C SER A 30 14.57 -1.96 50.82
N PHE A 31 14.82 -3.22 50.52
CA PHE A 31 14.65 -4.30 51.51
C PHE A 31 16.02 -4.65 52.09
N ARG A 32 16.23 -4.39 53.35
CA ARG A 32 17.37 -4.88 54.18
C ARG A 32 17.00 -6.22 54.80
N PRO A 33 17.92 -7.20 54.84
CA PRO A 33 17.70 -8.42 55.60
C PRO A 33 18.25 -8.25 57.01
N SER A 34 17.45 -8.55 58.01
CA SER A 34 17.87 -8.75 59.40
C SER A 34 18.29 -10.19 59.64
N GLY A 35 19.45 -10.35 60.22
CA GLY A 35 20.01 -11.64 60.58
C GLY A 35 19.41 -12.28 61.86
N ALA A 36 19.53 -13.57 61.95
CA ALA A 36 19.60 -14.29 63.21
C ALA A 36 20.47 -15.53 63.04
N ARG A 37 21.50 -15.62 63.92
CA ARG A 37 22.37 -16.76 64.13
C ARG A 37 21.70 -17.78 65.03
N ALA A 38 21.95 -19.07 64.78
CA ALA A 38 22.18 -20.17 65.70
C ALA A 38 22.43 -21.41 64.86
N GLY A 39 23.50 -22.08 64.92
CA GLY A 39 24.37 -22.76 65.78
C GLY A 39 23.87 -24.20 66.09
N ILE A 40 24.62 -25.21 65.62
CA ILE A 40 24.95 -26.43 66.34
C ILE A 40 25.36 -27.56 65.35
N GLN A 41 26.62 -27.95 65.44
CA GLN A 41 27.35 -29.22 65.40
C GLN A 41 26.77 -30.46 64.66
N GLY A 42 27.65 -31.06 63.81
CA GLY A 42 27.64 -32.34 63.11
C GLY A 42 27.71 -33.56 64.03
N PRO A 43 28.26 -34.73 63.64
CA PRO A 43 28.74 -35.24 62.36
C PRO A 43 28.08 -36.59 61.98
N HIS A 44 28.34 -37.15 60.88
CA HIS A 44 28.59 -38.52 60.47
C HIS A 44 28.20 -38.86 59.07
N GLY A 45 29.11 -39.23 58.31
CA GLY A 45 29.38 -40.37 57.46
C GLY A 45 28.22 -40.89 56.60
N GLY A 46 28.36 -40.76 55.31
CA GLY A 46 27.51 -41.42 54.33
C GLY A 46 28.07 -41.27 52.97
N SER A 47 28.72 -42.32 52.48
CA SER A 47 29.23 -42.47 51.13
C SER A 47 28.15 -42.11 50.03
N SER A 48 28.29 -41.01 49.42
CA SER A 48 27.47 -40.65 48.23
C SER A 48 28.03 -41.35 47.00
N ILE A 49 27.30 -42.35 46.56
CA ILE A 49 27.41 -42.92 45.23
C ILE A 49 27.08 -41.82 44.26
N GLU A 50 28.08 -41.20 43.64
CA GLU A 50 27.89 -40.39 42.45
C GLU A 50 27.41 -41.29 41.31
N ARG A 51 26.13 -41.37 41.13
CA ARG A 51 25.51 -41.86 39.88
C ARG A 51 25.84 -40.88 38.79
N GLY A 52 26.93 -41.10 38.11
CA GLY A 52 27.25 -40.45 36.84
C GLY A 52 26.06 -40.67 35.91
N ALA A 53 25.27 -39.67 35.74
CA ALA A 53 24.27 -39.65 34.69
C ALA A 53 24.98 -39.69 33.33
N SER A 54 25.14 -40.88 32.79
CA SER A 54 25.57 -41.10 31.41
C SER A 54 24.58 -40.39 30.51
N ARG A 55 24.91 -39.16 30.14
CA ARG A 55 24.15 -38.39 29.12
C ARG A 55 24.34 -39.12 27.79
N ASN A 56 23.36 -39.91 27.44
CA ASN A 56 23.33 -40.67 26.20
C ASN A 56 23.17 -39.66 25.02
N PRO A 57 24.26 -39.35 24.28
CA PRO A 57 24.24 -38.28 23.25
C PRO A 57 23.39 -38.66 22.05
N LYS A 58 22.96 -39.90 21.91
CA LYS A 58 22.06 -40.34 20.86
C LYS A 58 20.61 -39.91 21.09
N GLY A 59 20.18 -39.68 22.33
CA GLY A 59 18.86 -39.23 22.67
C GLY A 59 18.59 -37.78 22.27
N TYR A 60 19.58 -36.89 22.42
CA TYR A 60 19.42 -35.48 22.07
C TYR A 60 19.36 -35.24 20.55
N LEU A 61 20.07 -36.06 19.75
CA LEU A 61 20.03 -35.96 18.28
C LEU A 61 18.63 -36.35 17.76
N GLY A 62 18.01 -37.39 18.34
CA GLY A 62 16.65 -37.80 18.01
C GLY A 62 15.61 -36.76 18.40
N LEU A 63 15.78 -36.13 19.58
CA LEU A 63 14.88 -35.08 20.04
C LEU A 63 14.98 -33.80 19.20
N LEU A 64 16.19 -33.45 18.76
CA LEU A 64 16.45 -32.32 17.86
C LEU A 64 15.85 -32.55 16.46
N CYS A 65 16.00 -33.76 15.92
CA CYS A 65 15.37 -34.12 14.66
C CYS A 65 13.84 -34.11 14.76
N LEU A 66 13.28 -34.60 15.87
CA LEU A 66 11.82 -34.57 16.10
C LEU A 66 11.32 -33.11 16.26
N ALA A 67 12.04 -32.28 16.98
CA ALA A 67 11.69 -30.86 17.15
C ALA A 67 11.73 -30.11 15.81
N VAL A 68 12.73 -30.35 14.95
CA VAL A 68 12.82 -29.77 13.62
C VAL A 68 11.69 -30.29 12.72
N LEU A 69 11.36 -31.57 12.82
CA LEU A 69 10.25 -32.18 12.05
C LEU A 69 8.90 -31.59 12.48
N VAL A 70 8.66 -31.44 13.78
CA VAL A 70 7.43 -30.82 14.31
C VAL A 70 7.36 -29.35 13.92
N LEU A 71 8.47 -28.64 13.95
CA LEU A 71 8.52 -27.22 13.55
C LEU A 71 8.26 -27.05 12.04
N THR A 72 8.82 -27.95 11.22
CA THR A 72 8.56 -27.92 9.77
C THR A 72 7.13 -28.32 9.45
N LEU A 73 6.58 -29.35 10.08
CA LEU A 73 5.17 -29.71 9.92
C LEU A 73 4.23 -28.58 10.40
N GLY A 74 4.54 -27.89 11.48
CA GLY A 74 3.79 -26.73 11.96
C GLY A 74 3.82 -25.55 10.98
N LEU A 75 4.92 -25.33 10.29
CA LEU A 75 5.05 -24.30 9.24
C LEU A 75 4.26 -24.64 7.98
N PHE A 76 4.05 -25.95 7.70
CA PHE A 76 3.24 -26.43 6.60
C PHE A 76 1.76 -26.60 6.96
N SER A 77 1.40 -26.50 8.22
CA SER A 77 -0.03 -26.47 8.59
C SER A 77 -0.65 -25.27 7.91
N ASN A 78 -1.35 -25.53 6.81
CA ASN A 78 -2.26 -24.57 6.23
C ASN A 78 -3.34 -24.33 7.27
N ALA A 79 -3.15 -23.32 8.15
CA ALA A 79 -4.27 -22.74 8.80
C ALA A 79 -5.23 -22.41 7.67
N ALA A 80 -6.34 -23.11 7.62
CA ALA A 80 -7.48 -22.75 6.77
C ALA A 80 -7.90 -21.36 7.24
N PHE A 81 -7.24 -20.35 6.68
CA PHE A 81 -7.70 -18.98 6.80
C PHE A 81 -9.07 -19.00 6.13
N SER A 82 -10.08 -18.91 6.96
CA SER A 82 -11.42 -18.60 6.52
C SER A 82 -11.27 -17.45 5.54
N GLN A 83 -11.40 -17.73 4.25
CA GLN A 83 -11.48 -16.71 3.22
C GLN A 83 -12.76 -15.97 3.56
N SER A 84 -12.61 -14.82 4.26
CA SER A 84 -13.68 -13.88 4.35
C SER A 84 -14.04 -13.53 2.92
N GLN A 85 -15.12 -14.08 2.43
CA GLN A 85 -15.61 -13.77 1.09
C GLN A 85 -15.83 -12.27 1.07
N LEU A 86 -15.11 -11.59 0.17
CA LEU A 86 -15.33 -10.17 -0.07
C LEU A 86 -16.82 -9.92 -0.27
N PRO A 87 -17.35 -8.87 0.33
CA PRO A 87 -18.73 -8.46 0.08
C PRO A 87 -19.00 -8.46 -1.41
N GLU A 88 -20.13 -8.96 -1.82
CA GLU A 88 -20.47 -9.09 -3.24
C GLU A 88 -20.33 -7.78 -4.02
N ALA A 89 -20.57 -6.65 -3.33
CA ALA A 89 -20.44 -5.31 -3.87
C ALA A 89 -19.02 -4.96 -4.40
N VAL A 90 -17.97 -5.57 -3.85
CA VAL A 90 -16.58 -5.29 -4.27
C VAL A 90 -15.93 -6.45 -5.05
N ARG A 91 -16.69 -7.51 -5.34
CA ARG A 91 -16.22 -8.55 -6.26
C ARG A 91 -16.07 -7.97 -7.65
N ASN A 92 -14.96 -8.28 -8.30
CA ASN A 92 -14.63 -7.81 -9.65
C ASN A 92 -14.47 -6.29 -9.79
N VAL A 93 -14.22 -5.58 -8.70
CA VAL A 93 -13.83 -4.16 -8.71
C VAL A 93 -12.31 -4.06 -8.58
N GLY A 94 -11.68 -3.21 -9.41
CA GLY A 94 -10.22 -3.07 -9.37
C GLY A 94 -9.67 -2.34 -10.59
N ILE A 95 -8.34 -2.21 -10.62
CA ILE A 95 -7.61 -1.67 -11.76
C ILE A 95 -6.52 -2.68 -12.11
N ASP A 96 -6.65 -3.33 -13.25
CA ASP A 96 -5.66 -4.26 -13.80
C ASP A 96 -4.65 -3.48 -14.62
N GLN A 97 -3.36 -3.63 -14.35
CA GLN A 97 -2.33 -2.92 -15.11
C GLN A 97 -2.24 -3.43 -16.54
N ARG A 98 -2.28 -2.49 -17.48
CA ARG A 98 -2.14 -2.71 -18.92
C ARG A 98 -1.04 -1.85 -19.48
N LEU A 99 0.14 -1.95 -18.87
CA LEU A 99 1.29 -1.16 -19.27
C LEU A 99 1.65 -1.40 -20.73
N ASN A 100 2.02 -0.31 -21.42
CA ASN A 100 2.34 -0.29 -22.85
C ASN A 100 1.15 -0.58 -23.80
N GLU A 101 -0.05 -0.85 -23.29
CA GLU A 101 -1.21 -0.96 -24.17
C GLU A 101 -1.57 0.42 -24.76
N GLN A 102 -2.00 0.41 -26.03
CA GLN A 102 -2.44 1.59 -26.74
C GLN A 102 -3.90 1.87 -26.43
N LEU A 103 -4.20 3.10 -26.01
CA LEU A 103 -5.58 3.53 -25.87
C LEU A 103 -6.26 3.62 -27.25
N PRO A 104 -7.51 3.18 -27.39
CA PRO A 104 -8.27 3.42 -28.60
C PRO A 104 -8.62 4.90 -28.72
N LEU A 105 -7.87 5.63 -29.54
CA LEU A 105 -7.99 7.09 -29.68
C LEU A 105 -9.22 7.54 -30.46
N ASP A 106 -9.91 6.60 -31.10
CA ASP A 106 -11.15 6.80 -31.87
C ASP A 106 -12.42 6.78 -31.01
N ILE A 107 -12.30 6.56 -29.70
CA ILE A 107 -13.48 6.58 -28.80
C ILE A 107 -14.03 8.00 -28.71
N GLU A 108 -15.33 8.11 -28.88
CA GLU A 108 -16.06 9.38 -28.81
C GLU A 108 -16.61 9.64 -27.42
N PHE A 109 -16.43 10.86 -26.93
CA PHE A 109 -17.00 11.40 -25.71
C PHE A 109 -17.62 12.76 -25.97
N ARG A 110 -18.36 13.28 -25.01
CA ARG A 110 -18.78 14.68 -24.99
C ARG A 110 -17.89 15.45 -24.02
N ASN A 111 -17.37 16.56 -24.50
CA ASN A 111 -16.62 17.47 -23.65
C ASN A 111 -17.57 18.32 -22.76
N GLU A 112 -17.01 19.16 -21.92
CA GLU A 112 -17.73 20.04 -21.01
C GLU A 112 -18.60 21.09 -21.69
N GLU A 113 -18.40 21.36 -22.99
CA GLU A 113 -19.29 22.18 -23.81
C GLU A 113 -20.40 21.38 -24.50
N GLY A 114 -20.44 20.06 -24.32
CA GLY A 114 -21.39 19.16 -24.95
C GLY A 114 -21.06 18.76 -26.38
N ARG A 115 -19.89 19.18 -26.90
CA ARG A 115 -19.43 18.81 -28.24
C ARG A 115 -18.90 17.40 -28.25
N LEU A 116 -19.19 16.66 -29.32
CA LEU A 116 -18.62 15.34 -29.55
C LEU A 116 -17.14 15.49 -29.93
N VAL A 117 -16.29 14.74 -29.23
CA VAL A 117 -14.84 14.77 -29.38
C VAL A 117 -14.28 13.35 -29.34
N ASN A 118 -13.26 13.08 -30.14
CA ASN A 118 -12.50 11.83 -30.06
C ASN A 118 -11.39 11.95 -29.02
N LEU A 119 -11.09 10.89 -28.29
CA LEU A 119 -9.99 10.87 -27.32
C LEU A 119 -8.66 11.31 -27.93
N GLY A 120 -8.40 10.97 -29.20
CA GLY A 120 -7.19 11.36 -29.91
C GLY A 120 -6.92 12.86 -29.96
N GLN A 121 -7.95 13.68 -29.82
CA GLN A 121 -7.81 15.15 -29.82
C GLN A 121 -7.08 15.70 -28.58
N PHE A 122 -6.85 14.87 -27.57
CA PHE A 122 -6.16 15.27 -26.35
C PHE A 122 -4.73 14.72 -26.27
N PHE A 123 -4.27 13.99 -27.30
CA PHE A 123 -2.94 13.38 -27.34
C PHE A 123 -2.11 13.99 -28.46
N HIS A 124 -1.17 14.86 -28.11
CA HIS A 124 -0.30 15.57 -29.05
C HIS A 124 1.18 15.41 -28.69
N ASP A 125 1.71 16.32 -27.90
CA ASP A 125 3.13 16.46 -27.55
C ASP A 125 3.41 16.31 -26.04
N LYS A 126 2.35 16.22 -25.23
CA LYS A 126 2.44 16.17 -23.78
C LYS A 126 1.88 14.84 -23.23
N PRO A 127 2.43 14.37 -22.09
CA PRO A 127 1.81 13.26 -21.37
C PRO A 127 0.45 13.66 -20.82
N VAL A 128 -0.42 12.68 -20.66
CA VAL A 128 -1.78 12.88 -20.19
C VAL A 128 -2.01 12.10 -18.91
N VAL A 129 -2.59 12.76 -17.90
CA VAL A 129 -3.10 12.11 -16.70
C VAL A 129 -4.57 11.79 -16.91
N LEU A 130 -4.92 10.51 -16.87
CA LEU A 130 -6.29 10.03 -16.99
C LEU A 130 -6.84 9.64 -15.62
N SER A 131 -8.01 10.16 -15.27
CA SER A 131 -8.80 9.73 -14.11
C SER A 131 -10.19 9.27 -14.56
N LEU A 132 -10.63 8.14 -14.00
CA LEU A 132 -11.98 7.63 -14.20
C LEU A 132 -12.77 7.83 -12.92
N VAL A 133 -13.80 8.64 -13.00
CA VAL A 133 -14.64 9.07 -11.88
C VAL A 133 -16.11 9.12 -12.32
N TYR A 134 -17.01 9.41 -11.41
CA TYR A 134 -18.31 9.97 -11.75
C TYR A 134 -18.59 11.19 -10.85
N HIS A 135 -19.17 12.24 -11.40
CA HIS A 135 -19.17 13.58 -10.79
C HIS A 135 -20.13 13.69 -9.61
N GLU A 136 -21.22 12.92 -9.61
CA GLU A 136 -22.19 12.86 -8.49
C GLU A 136 -21.77 11.87 -7.38
N CYS A 137 -20.53 11.40 -7.38
CA CYS A 137 -20.04 10.48 -6.36
C CYS A 137 -19.98 11.14 -4.98
N PRO A 138 -20.65 10.59 -3.96
CA PRO A 138 -20.65 11.22 -2.64
C PRO A 138 -19.34 11.01 -1.86
N MET A 139 -18.41 10.15 -2.33
CA MET A 139 -17.23 9.76 -1.56
C MET A 139 -15.94 9.64 -2.40
N LEU A 140 -15.65 8.46 -2.94
CA LEU A 140 -14.31 8.07 -3.43
C LEU A 140 -13.81 8.88 -4.64
N CYS A 141 -14.70 9.21 -5.59
CA CYS A 141 -14.28 9.97 -6.79
C CYS A 141 -13.82 11.38 -6.43
N ASN A 142 -14.51 12.03 -5.48
CA ASN A 142 -14.10 13.32 -4.96
C ASN A 142 -12.71 13.23 -4.30
N GLU A 143 -12.44 12.18 -3.52
CA GLU A 143 -11.13 11.98 -2.90
C GLU A 143 -10.01 11.77 -3.93
N VAL A 144 -10.25 11.06 -5.03
CA VAL A 144 -9.29 10.92 -6.12
C VAL A 144 -8.97 12.28 -6.75
N LEU A 145 -9.99 13.05 -7.09
CA LEU A 145 -9.80 14.39 -7.69
C LEU A 145 -9.16 15.38 -6.72
N GLU A 146 -9.49 15.32 -5.43
CA GLU A 146 -8.83 16.10 -4.38
C GLU A 146 -7.36 15.73 -4.23
N GLY A 147 -7.04 14.43 -4.27
CA GLY A 147 -5.67 13.95 -4.24
C GLY A 147 -4.86 14.43 -5.43
N MET A 148 -5.45 14.39 -6.64
CA MET A 148 -4.85 14.97 -7.84
C MET A 148 -4.58 16.47 -7.66
N LEU A 149 -5.60 17.21 -7.20
CA LEU A 149 -5.47 18.66 -6.98
C LEU A 149 -4.37 18.99 -5.96
N ARG A 150 -4.29 18.23 -4.85
CA ARG A 150 -3.20 18.39 -3.87
C ARG A 150 -1.84 18.13 -4.49
N ALA A 151 -1.69 17.03 -5.24
CA ALA A 151 -0.44 16.68 -5.90
C ALA A 151 -0.03 17.72 -6.95
N PHE A 152 -0.94 18.12 -7.83
CA PHE A 152 -0.69 19.08 -8.90
C PHE A 152 -0.27 20.46 -8.38
N ARG A 153 -0.83 20.92 -7.24
CA ARG A 153 -0.44 22.18 -6.62
C ARG A 153 1.01 22.22 -6.13
N VAL A 154 1.57 21.07 -5.77
CA VAL A 154 2.95 20.94 -5.27
C VAL A 154 3.93 20.70 -6.41
N LEU A 155 3.48 20.17 -7.55
CA LEU A 155 4.32 19.96 -8.73
C LEU A 155 4.89 21.28 -9.25
N ARG A 156 6.10 21.20 -9.81
CA ARG A 156 6.69 22.29 -10.60
C ARG A 156 6.22 22.30 -12.06
N PHE A 157 5.36 21.37 -12.42
CA PHE A 157 4.72 21.24 -13.73
C PHE A 157 3.30 21.75 -13.65
N ASP A 158 2.85 22.42 -14.69
CA ASP A 158 1.52 23.01 -14.78
C ASP A 158 0.64 22.20 -15.74
N VAL A 159 -0.61 22.02 -15.34
CA VAL A 159 -1.64 21.49 -16.23
C VAL A 159 -1.84 22.46 -17.41
N GLY A 160 -1.87 21.91 -18.61
CA GLY A 160 -1.96 22.68 -19.85
C GLY A 160 -0.61 23.12 -20.43
N LYS A 161 0.48 23.07 -19.66
CA LYS A 161 1.83 23.39 -20.13
C LYS A 161 2.68 22.14 -20.32
N GLU A 162 3.04 21.44 -19.23
CA GLU A 162 3.89 20.26 -19.29
C GLU A 162 3.09 18.95 -19.42
N PHE A 163 1.83 18.94 -19.03
CA PHE A 163 0.93 17.80 -19.16
C PHE A 163 -0.52 18.22 -19.22
N ASP A 164 -1.36 17.36 -19.77
CA ASP A 164 -2.80 17.55 -19.80
C ASP A 164 -3.50 16.53 -18.90
N VAL A 165 -4.75 16.81 -18.54
CA VAL A 165 -5.54 15.96 -17.65
C VAL A 165 -6.89 15.66 -18.29
N LEU A 166 -7.23 14.37 -18.35
CA LEU A 166 -8.55 13.89 -18.76
C LEU A 166 -9.25 13.27 -17.56
N THR A 167 -10.33 13.88 -17.16
CA THR A 167 -11.27 13.34 -16.16
C THR A 167 -12.49 12.84 -16.88
N VAL A 168 -12.66 11.53 -16.96
CA VAL A 168 -13.75 10.90 -17.73
C VAL A 168 -14.75 10.28 -16.78
N SER A 169 -16.01 10.66 -16.93
CA SER A 169 -17.10 10.01 -16.21
C SER A 169 -17.36 8.61 -16.77
N PHE A 170 -17.42 7.62 -15.88
CA PHE A 170 -17.88 6.27 -16.22
C PHE A 170 -19.37 6.04 -15.89
N ASN A 171 -20.11 7.08 -15.55
CA ASN A 171 -21.57 7.03 -15.37
C ASN A 171 -22.26 7.54 -16.64
N PRO A 172 -22.92 6.68 -17.43
CA PRO A 172 -23.54 7.10 -18.70
C PRO A 172 -24.74 8.02 -18.51
N ARG A 173 -25.18 8.26 -17.27
CA ARG A 173 -26.30 9.16 -16.94
C ARG A 173 -25.86 10.59 -16.71
N GLU A 174 -24.55 10.84 -16.61
CA GLU A 174 -23.99 12.18 -16.43
C GLU A 174 -23.86 12.92 -17.76
N ASP A 175 -24.05 14.22 -17.70
CA ASP A 175 -24.10 15.08 -18.85
C ASP A 175 -23.01 16.18 -18.86
N ALA A 176 -22.92 16.92 -19.97
CA ALA A 176 -21.93 17.97 -20.13
C ALA A 176 -22.09 19.15 -19.15
N PRO A 177 -23.30 19.62 -18.79
CA PRO A 177 -23.48 20.63 -17.75
C PRO A 177 -22.84 20.26 -16.41
N LEU A 178 -22.98 18.99 -15.98
CA LEU A 178 -22.38 18.51 -14.77
C LEU A 178 -20.84 18.45 -14.86
N ALA A 179 -20.32 17.96 -15.98
CA ALA A 179 -18.89 17.96 -16.28
C ALA A 179 -18.30 19.38 -16.29
N ARG A 180 -19.01 20.34 -16.85
CA ARG A 180 -18.63 21.77 -16.84
C ARG A 180 -18.55 22.33 -15.43
N SER A 181 -19.56 22.09 -14.61
CA SER A 181 -19.58 22.56 -13.22
C SER A 181 -18.39 21.98 -12.44
N ALA A 182 -18.10 20.69 -12.62
CA ALA A 182 -16.93 20.03 -12.03
C ALA A 182 -15.63 20.68 -12.52
N LYS A 183 -15.43 20.84 -13.81
CA LYS A 183 -14.27 21.53 -14.40
C LYS A 183 -14.04 22.90 -13.78
N GLU A 184 -15.07 23.75 -13.80
CA GLU A 184 -14.96 25.09 -13.24
C GLU A 184 -14.56 25.08 -11.76
N SER A 185 -15.09 24.14 -10.98
CA SER A 185 -14.74 24.01 -9.56
C SER A 185 -13.27 23.66 -9.39
N TYR A 186 -12.77 22.62 -10.08
CA TYR A 186 -11.38 22.16 -9.93
C TYR A 186 -10.38 23.14 -10.51
N VAL A 187 -10.63 23.73 -11.67
CA VAL A 187 -9.78 24.76 -12.29
C VAL A 187 -9.66 25.99 -11.38
N ARG A 188 -10.78 26.52 -10.86
CA ARG A 188 -10.74 27.64 -9.89
C ARG A 188 -9.90 27.32 -8.66
N ARG A 189 -9.95 26.10 -8.20
CA ARG A 189 -9.21 25.65 -7.01
C ARG A 189 -7.76 25.34 -7.29
N TYR A 190 -7.41 24.95 -8.48
CA TYR A 190 -6.01 24.72 -8.90
C TYR A 190 -5.20 26.02 -8.92
N LYS A 191 -5.79 27.12 -9.36
CA LYS A 191 -5.24 28.48 -9.35
C LYS A 191 -3.94 28.68 -10.14
N ARG A 192 -3.74 27.95 -11.23
CA ARG A 192 -2.63 28.15 -12.15
C ARG A 192 -3.16 28.36 -13.56
N GLU A 193 -2.44 29.17 -14.34
CA GLU A 193 -2.75 29.45 -15.74
C GLU A 193 -2.59 28.19 -16.59
N GLY A 194 -3.38 28.10 -17.67
CA GLY A 194 -3.36 26.96 -18.60
C GLY A 194 -4.24 25.78 -18.15
N ALA A 195 -4.73 25.78 -16.92
CA ALA A 195 -5.54 24.67 -16.41
C ALA A 195 -6.90 24.54 -17.12
N ALA A 196 -7.49 25.65 -17.55
CA ALA A 196 -8.76 25.63 -18.26
C ALA A 196 -8.67 24.95 -19.63
N GLU A 197 -7.52 25.11 -20.28
CA GLU A 197 -7.19 24.56 -21.59
C GLU A 197 -6.65 23.13 -21.51
N GLY A 198 -6.02 22.75 -20.39
CA GLY A 198 -5.36 21.46 -20.22
C GLY A 198 -6.07 20.46 -19.32
N TRP A 199 -7.16 20.84 -18.63
CA TRP A 199 -7.93 19.91 -17.80
C TRP A 199 -9.33 19.74 -18.37
N HIS A 200 -9.60 18.60 -18.98
CA HIS A 200 -10.85 18.29 -19.66
C HIS A 200 -11.69 17.32 -18.83
N PHE A 201 -13.00 17.54 -18.87
CA PHE A 201 -13.99 16.72 -18.18
C PHE A 201 -14.95 16.14 -19.22
N LEU A 202 -14.93 14.84 -19.37
CA LEU A 202 -15.64 14.15 -20.43
C LEU A 202 -16.78 13.29 -19.88
N THR A 203 -17.86 13.23 -20.63
CA THR A 203 -18.99 12.31 -20.40
C THR A 203 -19.24 11.50 -21.66
N GLY A 204 -19.82 10.30 -21.52
CA GLY A 204 -20.03 9.42 -22.69
C GLY A 204 -21.15 8.43 -22.49
N ASP A 205 -21.50 7.76 -23.57
CA ASP A 205 -22.41 6.64 -23.54
C ASP A 205 -21.75 5.38 -22.97
N GLN A 206 -22.55 4.37 -22.64
CA GLN A 206 -22.06 3.12 -22.06
C GLN A 206 -21.05 2.40 -22.96
N THR A 207 -21.23 2.45 -24.29
CA THR A 207 -20.33 1.78 -25.24
C THR A 207 -18.94 2.40 -25.22
N SER A 208 -18.85 3.72 -25.25
CA SER A 208 -17.60 4.47 -25.15
C SER A 208 -16.91 4.25 -23.79
N ILE A 209 -17.69 4.27 -22.72
CA ILE A 209 -17.22 4.01 -21.37
C ILE A 209 -16.64 2.59 -21.26
N ASP A 210 -17.33 1.59 -21.75
CA ASP A 210 -16.89 0.18 -21.69
C ASP A 210 -15.60 -0.04 -22.51
N ARG A 211 -15.49 0.58 -23.68
CA ARG A 211 -14.26 0.53 -24.50
C ARG A 211 -13.08 1.13 -23.74
N LEU A 212 -13.25 2.30 -23.12
CA LEU A 212 -12.20 2.98 -22.38
C LEU A 212 -11.81 2.19 -21.13
N THR A 213 -12.77 1.82 -20.30
CA THR A 213 -12.53 1.11 -19.03
C THR A 213 -11.86 -0.25 -19.25
N LYS A 214 -12.26 -0.97 -20.31
CA LYS A 214 -11.61 -2.21 -20.74
C LYS A 214 -10.17 -1.96 -21.18
N ALA A 215 -9.90 -0.92 -21.97
CA ALA A 215 -8.56 -0.61 -22.47
C ALA A 215 -7.59 -0.28 -21.34
N VAL A 216 -8.04 0.42 -20.29
CA VAL A 216 -7.21 0.79 -19.15
C VAL A 216 -7.27 -0.21 -17.98
N GLY A 217 -8.00 -1.31 -18.12
CA GLY A 217 -8.14 -2.32 -17.08
C GLY A 217 -8.95 -1.88 -15.87
N PHE A 218 -9.81 -0.87 -16.00
CA PHE A 218 -10.63 -0.35 -14.92
C PHE A 218 -11.93 -1.14 -14.82
N ARG A 219 -12.15 -1.78 -13.67
CA ARG A 219 -13.35 -2.59 -13.39
C ARG A 219 -14.17 -1.94 -12.29
N TYR A 220 -15.42 -1.70 -12.58
CA TYR A 220 -16.40 -1.12 -11.67
C TYR A 220 -17.71 -1.90 -11.70
N ARG A 221 -18.55 -1.70 -10.70
CA ARG A 221 -19.87 -2.35 -10.61
C ARG A 221 -20.91 -1.37 -10.08
N TYR A 222 -22.06 -1.34 -10.73
CA TYR A 222 -23.20 -0.60 -10.22
C TYR A 222 -23.92 -1.39 -9.11
N ASP A 223 -24.13 -0.75 -7.97
CA ASP A 223 -24.92 -1.23 -6.84
C ASP A 223 -26.32 -0.59 -6.91
N ALA A 224 -27.30 -1.34 -7.39
CA ALA A 224 -28.66 -0.85 -7.56
C ALA A 224 -29.37 -0.53 -6.23
N GLN A 225 -28.96 -1.19 -5.13
CA GLN A 225 -29.56 -0.96 -3.82
C GLN A 225 -29.15 0.42 -3.25
N LYS A 226 -27.91 0.81 -3.50
CA LYS A 226 -27.35 2.09 -3.05
C LYS A 226 -27.43 3.18 -4.10
N ASN A 227 -27.81 2.85 -5.32
CA ASN A 227 -27.73 3.73 -6.50
C ASN A 227 -26.33 4.35 -6.66
N GLN A 228 -25.30 3.55 -6.50
CA GLN A 228 -23.90 3.98 -6.52
C GLN A 228 -23.04 2.99 -7.29
N TYR A 229 -21.88 3.45 -7.72
CA TYR A 229 -20.88 2.58 -8.32
C TYR A 229 -19.79 2.21 -7.32
N ALA A 230 -19.51 0.93 -7.17
CA ALA A 230 -18.32 0.44 -6.51
C ALA A 230 -17.16 0.45 -7.52
N HIS A 231 -16.07 1.13 -7.21
CA HIS A 231 -14.89 1.24 -8.06
C HIS A 231 -13.62 1.41 -7.24
N ALA A 232 -12.46 1.16 -7.85
CA ALA A 232 -11.16 1.44 -7.25
C ALA A 232 -10.76 2.90 -7.47
N GLY A 233 -9.99 3.47 -6.53
CA GLY A 233 -9.35 4.78 -6.70
C GLY A 233 -8.01 4.65 -7.42
N GLY A 234 -7.72 5.59 -8.32
CA GLY A 234 -6.43 5.64 -9.01
C GLY A 234 -6.44 6.52 -10.23
N ILE A 235 -5.23 6.83 -10.72
CA ILE A 235 -5.00 7.58 -11.96
C ILE A 235 -3.99 6.85 -12.83
N MET A 236 -4.02 7.12 -14.12
CA MET A 236 -3.10 6.57 -15.11
C MET A 236 -2.34 7.72 -15.77
N VAL A 237 -1.06 7.50 -16.03
CA VAL A 237 -0.26 8.41 -16.84
C VAL A 237 -0.05 7.75 -18.20
N LEU A 238 -0.34 8.49 -19.25
CA LEU A 238 -0.20 8.07 -20.64
C LEU A 238 0.86 8.90 -21.35
N THR A 239 1.51 8.27 -22.30
CA THR A 239 2.45 8.97 -23.20
C THR A 239 1.71 9.94 -24.13
N PRO A 240 2.41 10.87 -24.80
CA PRO A 240 1.83 11.73 -25.84
C PRO A 240 1.12 10.97 -26.96
N GLN A 241 1.49 9.70 -27.19
CA GLN A 241 0.85 8.85 -28.19
C GLN A 241 -0.31 8.02 -27.63
N GLY A 242 -0.70 8.22 -26.36
CA GLY A 242 -1.81 7.50 -25.74
C GLY A 242 -1.49 6.07 -25.32
N ARG A 243 -0.22 5.75 -25.00
CA ARG A 243 0.15 4.47 -24.40
C ARG A 243 0.17 4.57 -22.88
N LEU A 244 -0.32 3.54 -22.20
CA LEU A 244 -0.32 3.46 -20.74
C LEU A 244 1.11 3.31 -20.20
N SER A 245 1.61 4.38 -19.58
CA SER A 245 2.98 4.45 -19.05
C SER A 245 3.05 4.02 -17.60
N ARG A 246 2.14 4.51 -16.75
CA ARG A 246 2.19 4.23 -15.31
C ARG A 246 0.80 4.31 -14.67
N TYR A 247 0.62 3.54 -13.60
CA TYR A 247 -0.56 3.59 -12.75
C TYR A 247 -0.20 4.08 -11.35
N PHE A 248 -1.08 4.88 -10.76
CA PHE A 248 -1.02 5.31 -9.38
C PHE A 248 -2.33 4.93 -8.70
N TYR A 249 -2.24 4.11 -7.67
CA TYR A 249 -3.40 3.59 -6.94
C TYR A 249 -3.73 4.41 -5.72
N GLY A 250 -5.00 4.37 -5.31
CA GLY A 250 -5.50 5.06 -4.13
C GLY A 250 -5.99 6.48 -4.42
N ILE A 251 -5.97 7.30 -3.39
CA ILE A 251 -6.51 8.67 -3.39
C ILE A 251 -5.44 9.72 -3.08
N GLU A 252 -4.23 9.30 -2.74
CA GLU A 252 -3.10 10.19 -2.48
C GLU A 252 -1.97 9.88 -3.45
N PHE A 253 -1.48 10.91 -4.11
CA PHE A 253 -0.46 10.79 -5.13
C PHE A 253 0.78 11.57 -4.71
N ALA A 254 1.87 10.85 -4.41
CA ALA A 254 3.13 11.48 -4.03
C ALA A 254 3.65 12.36 -5.19
N PRO A 255 3.84 13.68 -4.97
CA PRO A 255 4.22 14.59 -6.06
C PRO A 255 5.53 14.21 -6.74
N LYS A 256 6.48 13.64 -6.00
CA LYS A 256 7.76 13.17 -6.54
C LYS A 256 7.56 12.02 -7.55
N ASP A 257 6.72 11.05 -7.21
CA ASP A 257 6.50 9.87 -8.04
C ASP A 257 5.66 10.23 -9.27
N LEU A 258 4.66 11.10 -9.09
CA LEU A 258 3.86 11.62 -10.20
C LEU A 258 4.72 12.43 -11.17
N ARG A 259 5.61 13.28 -10.66
CA ARG A 259 6.57 14.02 -11.49
C ARG A 259 7.46 13.08 -12.30
N LEU A 260 7.99 12.04 -11.66
CA LEU A 260 8.81 11.03 -12.35
C LEU A 260 8.01 10.34 -13.46
N GLY A 261 6.79 9.89 -13.16
CA GLY A 261 5.91 9.26 -14.15
C GLY A 261 5.60 10.16 -15.34
N LEU A 262 5.37 11.45 -15.09
CA LEU A 262 5.15 12.43 -16.19
C LEU A 262 6.40 12.64 -17.04
N VAL A 263 7.60 12.71 -16.43
CA VAL A 263 8.87 12.84 -17.18
C VAL A 263 9.14 11.58 -18.01
N GLU A 264 8.92 10.41 -17.46
CA GLU A 264 9.09 9.15 -18.19
C GLU A 264 8.11 9.05 -19.36
N ALA A 265 6.83 9.34 -19.12
CA ALA A 265 5.80 9.32 -20.14
C ALA A 265 6.06 10.34 -21.26
N SER A 266 6.55 11.56 -20.95
CA SER A 266 6.90 12.57 -21.96
C SER A 266 8.01 12.11 -22.91
N GLN A 267 8.85 11.18 -22.46
CA GLN A 267 9.91 10.56 -23.26
C GLN A 267 9.47 9.23 -23.91
N ASN A 268 8.19 8.93 -23.89
CA ASN A 268 7.61 7.65 -24.34
C ASN A 268 8.16 6.42 -23.61
N LYS A 269 8.66 6.60 -22.39
CA LYS A 269 9.09 5.49 -21.55
C LYS A 269 7.88 4.87 -20.85
N ILE A 270 7.85 3.57 -20.86
CA ILE A 270 6.84 2.77 -20.17
C ILE A 270 7.49 2.21 -18.94
N GLY A 271 6.98 2.52 -17.75
CA GLY A 271 7.44 2.08 -16.45
C GLY A 271 8.79 1.36 -16.39
N SER A 272 9.61 1.55 -15.39
CA SER A 272 10.92 0.87 -15.39
C SER A 272 10.73 -0.65 -15.28
N ILE A 273 11.67 -1.43 -15.85
CA ILE A 273 11.73 -2.89 -15.68
C ILE A 273 11.78 -3.25 -14.18
N VAL A 274 12.39 -2.38 -13.38
CA VAL A 274 12.44 -2.52 -11.91
C VAL A 274 11.04 -2.38 -11.31
N ASP A 275 10.21 -1.43 -11.81
CA ASP A 275 8.82 -1.31 -11.36
C ASP A 275 8.00 -2.55 -11.75
N GLN A 276 8.22 -3.10 -12.94
CA GLN A 276 7.55 -4.33 -13.37
C GLN A 276 7.95 -5.54 -12.52
N VAL A 277 9.23 -5.68 -12.18
CA VAL A 277 9.73 -6.75 -11.30
C VAL A 277 9.23 -6.55 -9.87
N LEU A 278 9.27 -5.33 -9.34
CA LEU A 278 8.75 -5.01 -8.03
C LEU A 278 7.23 -5.26 -7.96
N LEU A 279 6.48 -4.88 -8.99
CA LEU A 279 5.04 -5.15 -9.07
C LEU A 279 4.73 -6.64 -9.18
N PHE A 280 5.56 -7.42 -9.88
CA PHE A 280 5.44 -8.87 -9.91
C PHE A 280 5.72 -9.49 -8.53
N CYS A 281 6.71 -8.96 -7.81
CA CYS A 281 7.03 -9.37 -6.44
C CYS A 281 6.04 -8.83 -5.40
N TYR A 282 5.52 -7.61 -5.61
CA TYR A 282 4.57 -6.92 -4.74
C TYR A 282 3.15 -6.91 -5.32
N HIS A 283 2.74 -8.00 -5.94
CA HIS A 283 1.36 -8.11 -6.40
C HIS A 283 0.42 -8.00 -5.19
N TYR A 284 0.17 -6.75 -4.80
CA TYR A 284 -0.90 -6.44 -3.87
C TYR A 284 -2.21 -6.72 -4.59
N ASP A 285 -2.87 -7.77 -4.19
CA ASP A 285 -4.24 -8.03 -4.65
C ASP A 285 -5.18 -7.09 -3.88
N PRO A 286 -5.65 -6.00 -4.49
CA PRO A 286 -6.56 -5.07 -3.83
C PRO A 286 -7.89 -5.72 -3.49
N VAL A 287 -8.20 -6.85 -4.10
CA VAL A 287 -9.43 -7.62 -3.88
C VAL A 287 -9.36 -8.41 -2.58
N THR A 288 -8.19 -8.94 -2.24
CA THR A 288 -8.01 -9.73 -1.01
C THR A 288 -7.33 -8.96 0.12
N GLY A 289 -6.80 -7.76 -0.14
CA GLY A 289 -6.05 -6.96 0.84
C GLY A 289 -4.77 -7.64 1.34
N LYS A 290 -4.29 -8.67 0.64
CA LYS A 290 -3.14 -9.49 1.05
C LYS A 290 -2.02 -9.38 0.04
N TYR A 291 -0.81 -9.33 0.55
CA TYR A 291 0.38 -9.59 -0.26
C TYR A 291 0.29 -11.00 -0.83
N GLY A 292 0.42 -11.12 -2.16
CA GLY A 292 0.12 -12.33 -2.88
C GLY A 292 0.79 -13.59 -2.30
N LEU A 293 0.18 -14.72 -2.52
CA LEU A 293 0.64 -16.06 -2.11
C LEU A 293 2.13 -16.31 -2.42
N VAL A 294 2.67 -15.64 -3.44
CA VAL A 294 4.07 -15.74 -3.85
C VAL A 294 5.02 -15.24 -2.75
N ILE A 295 4.74 -14.10 -2.11
CA ILE A 295 5.61 -13.54 -1.05
C ILE A 295 5.61 -14.43 0.18
N LEU A 296 4.44 -14.86 0.62
CA LEU A 296 4.32 -15.75 1.77
C LEU A 296 5.00 -17.11 1.50
N THR A 297 4.86 -17.65 0.29
CA THR A 297 5.51 -18.88 -0.12
C THR A 297 7.03 -18.70 -0.20
N THR A 298 7.51 -17.61 -0.76
CA THR A 298 8.95 -17.31 -0.84
C THR A 298 9.55 -17.14 0.56
N ILE A 299 8.91 -16.40 1.45
CA ILE A 299 9.38 -16.26 2.85
C ILE A 299 9.40 -17.61 3.55
N ARG A 300 8.40 -18.46 3.35
CA ARG A 300 8.38 -19.82 3.91
C ARG A 300 9.53 -20.67 3.39
N ILE A 301 9.76 -20.68 2.07
CA ILE A 301 10.85 -21.44 1.45
C ILE A 301 12.21 -20.96 1.98
N VAL A 302 12.45 -19.65 1.98
CA VAL A 302 13.71 -19.07 2.51
C VAL A 302 13.88 -19.39 3.99
N GLY A 303 12.82 -19.29 4.79
CA GLY A 303 12.84 -19.65 6.21
C GLY A 303 13.20 -21.13 6.43
N VAL A 304 12.59 -22.04 5.68
CA VAL A 304 12.90 -23.49 5.75
C VAL A 304 14.34 -23.78 5.37
N VAL A 305 14.84 -23.21 4.26
CA VAL A 305 16.21 -23.37 3.81
C VAL A 305 17.20 -22.86 4.86
N PHE A 306 16.91 -21.70 5.48
CA PHE A 306 17.74 -21.13 6.55
C PHE A 306 17.80 -22.06 7.78
N VAL A 307 16.66 -22.57 8.24
CA VAL A 307 16.57 -23.47 9.40
C VAL A 307 17.34 -24.78 9.13
N LEU A 308 17.16 -25.35 7.94
CA LEU A 308 17.89 -26.57 7.53
C LEU A 308 19.39 -26.33 7.42
N GLY A 309 19.81 -25.20 6.87
CA GLY A 309 21.21 -24.80 6.78
C GLY A 309 21.87 -24.60 8.15
N LEU A 310 21.16 -23.91 9.05
CA LEU A 310 21.62 -23.72 10.42
C LEU A 310 21.70 -25.04 11.18
N GLY A 311 20.70 -25.91 11.03
CA GLY A 311 20.69 -27.24 11.63
C GLY A 311 21.86 -28.12 11.14
N ALA A 312 22.10 -28.12 9.82
CA ALA A 312 23.25 -28.84 9.22
C ALA A 312 24.58 -28.29 9.73
N TYR A 313 24.71 -26.97 9.82
CA TYR A 313 25.92 -26.32 10.35
C TYR A 313 26.19 -26.74 11.82
N VAL A 314 25.18 -26.69 12.67
CA VAL A 314 25.31 -27.13 14.08
C VAL A 314 25.68 -28.60 14.17
N ILE A 315 25.08 -29.48 13.35
CA ILE A 315 25.39 -30.90 13.35
C ILE A 315 26.87 -31.13 12.90
N ILE A 316 27.35 -30.42 11.88
CA ILE A 316 28.72 -30.50 11.41
C ILE A 316 29.68 -30.03 12.52
N MET A 317 29.40 -28.92 13.20
CA MET A 317 30.20 -28.41 14.31
C MET A 317 30.29 -29.45 15.45
N LEU A 318 29.15 -29.99 15.88
CA LEU A 318 29.12 -31.03 16.92
C LEU A 318 29.84 -32.32 16.54
N ARG A 319 29.84 -32.69 15.24
CA ARG A 319 30.59 -33.83 14.75
C ARG A 319 32.09 -33.55 14.73
N ARG A 320 32.53 -32.33 14.37
CA ARG A 320 33.93 -31.92 14.40
C ARG A 320 34.50 -31.89 15.81
N GLU A 321 33.78 -31.38 16.80
CA GLU A 321 34.21 -31.39 18.19
C GLU A 321 34.39 -32.81 18.74
N ARG A 322 33.61 -33.78 18.30
CA ARG A 322 33.73 -35.18 18.69
C ARG A 322 34.89 -35.95 18.00
N ALA A 323 35.39 -35.42 16.86
CA ALA A 323 36.45 -36.02 16.10
C ALA A 323 37.86 -35.63 16.57
N VAL A 324 37.99 -34.72 17.57
CA VAL A 324 39.26 -34.39 18.21
C VAL A 324 39.54 -35.43 19.30
N PRO A 325 40.47 -36.37 19.12
CA PRO A 325 40.80 -37.34 20.17
C PRO A 325 41.55 -36.60 21.29
N GLY A 326 40.98 -36.63 22.49
CA GLY A 326 41.63 -36.16 23.71
C GLY A 326 42.88 -36.99 23.99
N GLY A 327 43.98 -36.54 23.44
CA GLY A 327 45.30 -37.15 23.64
C GLY A 327 46.29 -36.15 24.24
N VAL A 328 46.10 -35.75 25.47
CA VAL A 328 47.25 -35.30 26.30
C VAL A 328 47.44 -36.32 27.37
N LYS A 329 48.33 -37.29 27.08
CA LYS A 329 48.95 -38.08 28.13
C LYS A 329 49.95 -37.16 28.83
N VAL A 330 49.60 -36.73 30.05
CA VAL A 330 50.58 -36.15 30.96
C VAL A 330 51.47 -37.32 31.42
N ALA A 331 52.71 -37.35 30.95
CA ALA A 331 53.76 -38.20 31.50
C ALA A 331 54.17 -37.62 32.82
N GLY A 332 54.02 -38.45 33.91
CA GLY A 332 54.60 -38.23 35.23
C GLY A 332 56.04 -38.72 35.24
#